data_0cd6f5b6cbbc1d45065a46cb6d71ea75
#
_entry.id   0cd6f5b6cbbc1d45065a46cb6d71ea75
#
_cell.length_a   1.000
_cell.length_b   1.000
_cell.length_c   1.000
_cell.angle_alpha   90.00
_cell.angle_beta   90.00
_cell.angle_gamma   90.00
#
_symmetry.space_group_name_H-M   'P 1'
#
loop_
_entity.id
_entity.type
_entity.pdbx_description
1 polymer ?
#
loop_
_entity_poly.entity_id
_entity_poly.type
_entity_poly.pdbx_seq_one_letter_code
_entity_poly.pdbx_strand_id
1 'polypeptide(L)'
;MTRYLHTLVLLLAVLVLPSSCIKEDYDDCDNVIIYFQYLADGKTNVLNDYITKVDLYVFDGGGHIMGVGHYSEDELKHYAAIPSFRLTPGEKYRVVAVGNAFNRTEVENLTSETDFNKIFIQHPAWGSGEGKVDGHDHNYLGQLDFTMPGGENFTVYRDTVTLLSAHINVDIEINGLPAPDALGEGGEIPYELRIEESNAQTDFNGDVNMEEKGTCYPALIYEKERNCYRTDDLCLFRMNDHAGHFDKECCEHRLVLIDKRTGERLVDGSIYNYVNANKDEIDLTKQEATLPIAIQFYGTNVEIKLPEWVIVDGKPEWN
;
A
#
# COMPACT_ATOMS: atom_id res chain seq x y z
N MET A 1 -62.34 29.52 44.46
CA MET A 1 -61.16 28.95 45.13
C MET A 1 -60.56 27.73 44.38
N THR A 2 -61.33 26.86 43.82
CA THR A 2 -60.88 25.64 43.11
C THR A 2 -60.04 25.91 41.85
N ARG A 3 -60.29 26.95 41.07
CA ARG A 3 -59.53 27.29 39.85
C ARG A 3 -58.05 27.67 40.12
N TYR A 4 -57.80 28.39 41.22
CA TYR A 4 -56.45 28.79 41.58
C TYR A 4 -55.63 27.62 42.13
N LEU A 5 -56.30 26.66 42.76
CA LEU A 5 -55.63 25.45 43.25
C LEU A 5 -55.10 24.55 42.11
N HIS A 6 -55.89 24.42 41.02
CA HIS A 6 -55.46 23.66 39.86
C HIS A 6 -54.30 24.31 39.12
N THR A 7 -54.29 25.65 39.04
CA THR A 7 -53.18 26.38 38.38
C THR A 7 -51.92 26.30 39.23
N LEU A 8 -52.02 26.31 40.55
CA LEU A 8 -50.89 26.18 41.47
C LEU A 8 -50.27 24.77 41.41
N VAL A 9 -51.11 23.73 41.32
CA VAL A 9 -50.66 22.33 41.21
C VAL A 9 -50.01 22.09 39.85
N LEU A 10 -50.54 22.70 38.78
CA LEU A 10 -49.93 22.61 37.45
C LEU A 10 -48.54 23.32 37.41
N LEU A 11 -48.44 24.49 38.08
CA LEU A 11 -47.19 25.22 38.14
C LEU A 11 -46.15 24.47 39.01
N LEU A 12 -46.55 23.79 40.08
CA LEU A 12 -45.67 22.96 40.89
C LEU A 12 -45.22 21.71 40.16
N ALA A 13 -46.09 21.12 39.35
CA ALA A 13 -45.77 19.93 38.52
C ALA A 13 -44.72 20.22 37.44
N VAL A 14 -44.68 21.46 36.92
CA VAL A 14 -43.69 21.92 35.93
C VAL A 14 -42.32 22.23 36.61
N LEU A 15 -42.31 22.54 37.89
CA LEU A 15 -41.08 22.80 38.68
C LEU A 15 -40.43 21.52 39.20
N VAL A 16 -41.11 20.38 39.14
CA VAL A 16 -40.58 19.06 39.52
C VAL A 16 -40.28 18.18 38.28
N LEU A 17 -40.13 18.80 37.11
CA LEU A 17 -39.45 18.09 36.03
C LEU A 17 -38.05 17.83 36.61
N PRO A 18 -37.68 16.57 36.82
CA PRO A 18 -36.29 16.30 37.19
C PRO A 18 -35.46 16.94 36.12
N SER A 19 -34.57 17.83 36.48
CA SER A 19 -33.37 18.02 35.70
C SER A 19 -32.73 16.65 35.69
N SER A 20 -33.18 15.78 34.76
CA SER A 20 -32.43 14.67 34.32
C SER A 20 -31.12 15.31 33.86
N CYS A 21 -30.16 15.42 34.76
CA CYS A 21 -28.79 15.39 34.38
C CYS A 21 -28.68 14.08 33.58
N ILE A 22 -28.82 14.19 32.28
CA ILE A 22 -28.22 13.22 31.38
C ILE A 22 -26.75 13.37 31.73
N LYS A 23 -26.27 12.60 32.71
CA LYS A 23 -24.93 12.16 32.75
C LYS A 23 -24.83 11.32 31.49
N GLU A 24 -24.48 11.96 30.39
CA GLU A 24 -23.96 11.23 29.24
C GLU A 24 -22.81 10.45 29.85
N ASP A 25 -22.98 9.14 29.90
CA ASP A 25 -21.95 8.22 30.33
C ASP A 25 -20.95 8.18 29.16
N TYR A 26 -20.04 9.17 29.15
CA TYR A 26 -18.98 9.28 28.14
C TYR A 26 -17.98 8.12 28.25
N ASP A 27 -18.17 7.22 29.21
CA ASP A 27 -17.30 6.07 29.43
C ASP A 27 -17.32 5.08 28.26
N ASP A 28 -18.40 5.05 27.48
CA ASP A 28 -18.55 4.20 26.30
C ASP A 28 -18.30 4.94 24.97
N CYS A 29 -17.94 6.24 24.99
CA CYS A 29 -17.72 6.99 23.76
C CYS A 29 -16.29 6.79 23.24
N ASP A 30 -16.18 6.63 21.93
CA ASP A 30 -14.90 6.64 21.20
C ASP A 30 -14.16 7.96 21.48
N ASN A 31 -12.88 7.86 21.83
CA ASN A 31 -12.11 9.01 22.26
C ASN A 31 -10.90 9.32 21.37
N VAL A 32 -10.86 8.72 20.18
CA VAL A 32 -9.78 8.90 19.18
C VAL A 32 -10.35 9.18 17.82
N ILE A 33 -9.78 10.13 17.13
CA ILE A 33 -10.00 10.40 15.70
C ILE A 33 -8.64 10.43 15.02
N ILE A 34 -8.41 9.51 14.10
CA ILE A 34 -7.19 9.46 13.30
C ILE A 34 -7.52 9.98 11.90
N TYR A 35 -6.85 11.06 11.51
CA TYR A 35 -6.88 11.57 10.16
C TYR A 35 -5.82 10.88 9.31
N PHE A 36 -6.09 10.77 8.01
CA PHE A 36 -5.14 10.25 7.04
C PHE A 36 -4.75 11.34 6.05
N GLN A 37 -3.49 11.36 5.66
CA GLN A 37 -3.03 12.15 4.53
C GLN A 37 -2.08 11.34 3.67
N TYR A 38 -2.17 11.58 2.37
CA TYR A 38 -1.20 11.17 1.39
C TYR A 38 -0.88 12.36 0.50
N LEU A 39 0.38 12.74 0.45
CA LEU A 39 0.81 13.96 -0.24
C LEU A 39 1.44 13.67 -1.60
N ALA A 40 1.64 12.39 -1.93
CA ALA A 40 2.53 11.98 -3.00
C ALA A 40 3.86 12.75 -2.89
N ASP A 41 4.36 13.36 -3.95
CA ASP A 41 5.53 14.23 -3.90
C ASP A 41 5.16 15.73 -3.81
N GLY A 42 3.92 16.03 -3.44
CA GLY A 42 3.35 17.38 -3.39
C GLY A 42 3.15 17.93 -1.98
N LYS A 43 2.22 18.88 -1.86
CA LYS A 43 1.85 19.56 -0.59
C LYS A 43 0.36 19.46 -0.28
N THR A 44 -0.43 18.97 -1.21
CA THR A 44 -1.89 18.84 -1.06
C THR A 44 -2.21 17.39 -0.73
N ASN A 45 -3.18 17.19 0.17
CA ASN A 45 -3.66 15.83 0.44
C ASN A 45 -4.44 15.32 -0.77
N VAL A 46 -3.89 14.28 -1.40
CA VAL A 46 -4.45 13.60 -2.59
C VAL A 46 -4.86 12.15 -2.26
N LEU A 47 -5.10 11.86 -1.00
CA LEU A 47 -5.40 10.51 -0.51
C LEU A 47 -6.47 9.83 -1.36
N ASN A 48 -7.60 10.49 -1.61
CA ASN A 48 -8.74 9.89 -2.33
C ASN A 48 -8.49 9.68 -3.83
N ASP A 49 -7.39 10.23 -4.39
CA ASP A 49 -7.00 9.97 -5.78
C ASP A 49 -6.26 8.64 -5.92
N TYR A 50 -5.69 8.14 -4.82
CA TYR A 50 -4.81 6.96 -4.81
C TYR A 50 -5.27 5.85 -3.87
N ILE A 51 -5.93 6.19 -2.76
CA ILE A 51 -6.25 5.25 -1.67
C ILE A 51 -7.76 5.16 -1.49
N THR A 52 -8.30 3.99 -1.76
CA THR A 52 -9.75 3.71 -1.67
C THR A 52 -10.13 2.84 -0.48
N LYS A 53 -9.14 2.29 0.22
CA LYS A 53 -9.33 1.48 1.43
C LYS A 53 -8.18 1.72 2.39
N VAL A 54 -8.47 1.78 3.70
CA VAL A 54 -7.46 1.77 4.76
C VAL A 54 -7.84 0.75 5.82
N ASP A 55 -6.91 -0.13 6.15
CA ASP A 55 -6.96 -0.97 7.34
C ASP A 55 -6.10 -0.33 8.43
N LEU A 56 -6.71 -0.01 9.58
CA LEU A 56 -6.05 0.66 10.71
C LEU A 56 -5.83 -0.35 11.83
N TYR A 57 -4.60 -0.66 12.11
CA TYR A 57 -4.15 -1.54 13.20
C TYR A 57 -3.79 -0.70 14.41
N VAL A 58 -4.28 -1.07 15.59
CA VAL A 58 -4.00 -0.35 16.83
C VAL A 58 -3.30 -1.27 17.81
N PHE A 59 -2.17 -0.81 18.33
CA PHE A 59 -1.31 -1.51 19.28
C PHE A 59 -1.22 -0.74 20.60
N ASP A 60 -1.09 -1.47 21.69
CA ASP A 60 -0.76 -0.90 22.99
C ASP A 60 0.74 -0.52 23.10
N GLY A 61 1.13 0.09 24.22
CA GLY A 61 2.52 0.49 24.47
C GLY A 61 3.51 -0.68 24.63
N GLY A 62 3.02 -1.91 24.71
CA GLY A 62 3.80 -3.15 24.70
C GLY A 62 3.97 -3.74 23.29
N GLY A 63 3.32 -3.15 22.29
CA GLY A 63 3.33 -3.65 20.90
C GLY A 63 2.33 -4.76 20.62
N HIS A 64 1.36 -5.00 21.51
CA HIS A 64 0.31 -6.00 21.31
C HIS A 64 -0.86 -5.41 20.55
N ILE A 65 -1.38 -6.17 19.58
CA ILE A 65 -2.55 -5.74 18.82
C ILE A 65 -3.79 -5.65 19.70
N MET A 66 -4.46 -4.51 19.65
CA MET A 66 -5.72 -4.27 20.36
C MET A 66 -6.94 -4.43 19.45
N GLY A 67 -6.80 -4.08 18.19
CA GLY A 67 -7.89 -4.17 17.23
C GLY A 67 -7.50 -3.68 15.85
N VAL A 68 -8.40 -3.97 14.90
CA VAL A 68 -8.27 -3.56 13.50
C VAL A 68 -9.58 -2.89 13.08
N GLY A 69 -9.48 -1.71 12.46
CA GLY A 69 -10.58 -1.03 11.78
C GLY A 69 -10.41 -1.10 10.27
N HIS A 70 -11.50 -1.32 9.55
CA HIS A 70 -11.51 -1.35 8.07
C HIS A 70 -12.34 -0.17 7.57
N TYR A 71 -11.75 0.68 6.74
CA TYR A 71 -12.39 1.89 6.22
C TYR A 71 -12.41 1.85 4.70
N SER A 72 -13.61 1.95 4.15
CA SER A 72 -13.89 1.99 2.71
C SER A 72 -13.70 3.39 2.15
N GLU A 73 -13.70 3.52 0.82
CA GLU A 73 -13.63 4.80 0.11
C GLU A 73 -14.67 5.80 0.60
N ASP A 74 -15.92 5.34 0.86
CA ASP A 74 -16.99 6.22 1.34
C ASP A 74 -16.70 6.79 2.74
N GLU A 75 -16.10 6.00 3.63
CA GLU A 75 -15.70 6.41 4.98
C GLU A 75 -14.45 7.31 4.95
N LEU A 76 -13.58 7.14 3.96
CA LEU A 76 -12.37 7.96 3.78
C LEU A 76 -12.63 9.35 3.19
N LYS A 77 -13.84 9.67 2.73
CA LYS A 77 -14.18 10.99 2.14
C LYS A 77 -13.86 12.18 3.06
N HIS A 78 -13.85 11.93 4.37
CA HIS A 78 -13.49 12.94 5.36
C HIS A 78 -12.06 12.77 5.89
N TYR A 79 -11.28 11.90 5.29
CA TYR A 79 -9.90 11.60 5.68
C TYR A 79 -9.72 11.21 7.15
N ALA A 80 -10.74 10.61 7.78
CA ALA A 80 -10.71 10.31 9.20
C ALA A 80 -11.26 8.92 9.51
N ALA A 81 -10.65 8.26 10.48
CA ALA A 81 -11.12 7.02 11.09
C ALA A 81 -11.42 7.25 12.56
N ILE A 82 -12.50 6.64 13.03
CA ILE A 82 -12.85 6.59 14.45
C ILE A 82 -12.84 5.12 14.84
N PRO A 83 -11.77 4.65 15.54
CA PRO A 83 -11.74 3.28 16.04
C PRO A 83 -12.92 3.02 17.00
N SER A 84 -13.59 1.87 16.84
CA SER A 84 -14.77 1.49 17.66
C SER A 84 -14.41 1.00 19.06
N PHE A 85 -13.36 1.51 19.66
CA PHE A 85 -12.94 1.20 21.01
C PHE A 85 -12.28 2.42 21.67
N ARG A 86 -12.42 2.48 23.00
CA ARG A 86 -11.86 3.56 23.81
C ARG A 86 -10.44 3.24 24.24
N LEU A 87 -9.53 4.21 24.08
CA LEU A 87 -8.17 4.15 24.56
C LEU A 87 -8.07 4.72 25.97
N THR A 88 -7.26 4.09 26.83
CA THR A 88 -7.07 4.48 28.23
C THR A 88 -6.23 5.75 28.33
N PRO A 89 -6.70 6.80 29.04
CA PRO A 89 -5.92 8.00 29.25
C PRO A 89 -4.57 7.72 29.95
N GLY A 90 -3.51 8.39 29.47
CA GLY A 90 -2.15 8.26 30.00
C GLY A 90 -1.34 7.11 29.42
N GLU A 91 -1.97 6.16 28.72
CA GLU A 91 -1.29 5.04 28.10
C GLU A 91 -0.74 5.40 26.72
N LYS A 92 0.28 4.65 26.29
CA LYS A 92 0.92 4.78 24.98
C LYS A 92 0.28 3.83 23.98
N TYR A 93 0.16 4.32 22.77
CA TYR A 93 -0.39 3.56 21.64
C TYR A 93 0.41 3.79 20.38
N ARG A 94 0.34 2.81 19.49
CA ARG A 94 0.80 2.93 18.11
C ARG A 94 -0.36 2.58 17.17
N VAL A 95 -0.54 3.37 16.14
CA VAL A 95 -1.45 3.02 15.05
C VAL A 95 -0.64 2.84 13.76
N VAL A 96 -1.05 1.85 12.97
CA VAL A 96 -0.50 1.59 11.63
C VAL A 96 -1.65 1.57 10.65
N ALA A 97 -1.54 2.36 9.60
CA ALA A 97 -2.49 2.38 8.50
C ALA A 97 -1.89 1.67 7.29
N VAL A 98 -2.64 0.72 6.73
CA VAL A 98 -2.30 0.01 5.50
C VAL A 98 -3.33 0.39 4.45
N GLY A 99 -2.92 1.16 3.46
CA GLY A 99 -3.76 1.57 2.33
C GLY A 99 -3.80 0.49 1.25
N ASN A 100 -4.98 0.32 0.63
CA ASN A 100 -5.21 -0.56 -0.52
C ASN A 100 -4.79 -2.02 -0.32
N ALA A 101 -4.97 -2.58 0.87
CA ALA A 101 -4.78 -4.01 1.10
C ALA A 101 -5.98 -4.79 0.52
N PHE A 102 -5.85 -5.32 -0.69
CA PHE A 102 -6.87 -6.08 -1.41
C PHE A 102 -6.52 -7.58 -1.48
N ASN A 103 -6.75 -8.20 -2.64
CA ASN A 103 -6.60 -9.65 -2.81
C ASN A 103 -5.13 -10.10 -2.93
N ARG A 104 -4.22 -9.18 -3.24
CA ARG A 104 -2.77 -9.46 -3.36
C ARG A 104 -2.00 -9.07 -2.09
N THR A 105 -2.73 -8.77 -1.01
CA THR A 105 -2.14 -8.33 0.26
C THR A 105 -2.75 -9.06 1.43
N GLU A 106 -1.92 -9.67 2.25
CA GLU A 106 -2.25 -10.16 3.58
C GLU A 106 -1.24 -9.66 4.62
N VAL A 107 -1.69 -9.58 5.87
CA VAL A 107 -0.81 -9.27 7.01
C VAL A 107 -0.50 -10.56 7.73
N GLU A 108 0.76 -10.99 7.65
CA GLU A 108 1.25 -12.21 8.27
C GLU A 108 1.63 -11.97 9.73
N ASN A 109 1.53 -13.03 10.54
CA ASN A 109 1.91 -13.06 11.95
C ASN A 109 1.15 -12.09 12.86
N LEU A 110 -0.01 -11.60 12.46
CA LEU A 110 -0.82 -10.70 13.29
C LEU A 110 -1.54 -11.48 14.38
N THR A 111 -0.89 -11.66 15.52
CA THR A 111 -1.46 -12.27 16.72
C THR A 111 -1.22 -11.37 17.95
N SER A 112 -1.98 -11.57 19.03
CA SER A 112 -1.82 -10.79 20.26
C SER A 112 -0.45 -10.99 20.96
N GLU A 113 0.32 -11.97 20.55
CA GLU A 113 1.63 -12.31 21.14
C GLU A 113 2.80 -11.99 20.19
N THR A 114 2.51 -11.54 18.97
CA THR A 114 3.55 -11.29 17.97
C THR A 114 4.25 -9.98 18.27
N ASP A 115 5.58 -9.99 18.20
CA ASP A 115 6.39 -8.78 18.22
C ASP A 115 6.05 -7.92 17.00
N PHE A 116 5.77 -6.63 17.21
CA PHE A 116 5.45 -5.66 16.16
C PHE A 116 6.42 -5.72 14.98
N ASN A 117 7.71 -5.88 15.25
CA ASN A 117 8.75 -5.92 14.20
C ASN A 117 8.79 -7.23 13.39
N LYS A 118 7.89 -8.18 13.69
CA LYS A 118 7.74 -9.45 12.97
C LYS A 118 6.40 -9.58 12.25
N ILE A 119 5.67 -8.48 12.14
CA ILE A 119 4.43 -8.41 11.38
C ILE A 119 4.79 -7.92 9.99
N PHE A 120 4.45 -8.71 8.97
CA PHE A 120 4.78 -8.41 7.58
C PHE A 120 3.53 -8.32 6.71
N ILE A 121 3.65 -7.53 5.66
CA ILE A 121 2.72 -7.49 4.53
C ILE A 121 3.34 -8.34 3.42
N GLN A 122 2.56 -9.23 2.85
CA GLN A 122 2.98 -10.14 1.78
C GLN A 122 1.83 -10.47 0.83
N HIS A 123 2.14 -11.13 -0.28
CA HIS A 123 1.12 -11.71 -1.14
C HIS A 123 0.63 -13.05 -0.53
N PRO A 124 -0.71 -13.35 -0.50
CA PRO A 124 -1.24 -14.59 0.11
C PRO A 124 -0.66 -15.87 -0.50
N ALA A 125 -0.37 -15.90 -1.80
CA ALA A 125 0.25 -17.05 -2.46
C ALA A 125 1.70 -17.28 -2.00
N TRP A 126 2.35 -16.28 -1.43
CA TRP A 126 3.70 -16.40 -0.88
C TRP A 126 3.68 -17.21 0.41
N GLY A 127 2.84 -16.82 1.37
CA GLY A 127 2.75 -17.49 2.67
C GLY A 127 2.22 -18.92 2.59
N SER A 128 1.28 -19.19 1.68
CA SER A 128 0.74 -20.54 1.48
C SER A 128 1.67 -21.48 0.73
N GLY A 129 2.65 -20.96 -0.02
CA GLY A 129 3.48 -21.72 -0.94
C GLY A 129 2.69 -22.30 -2.12
N GLU A 130 1.42 -21.93 -2.27
CA GLU A 130 0.53 -22.37 -3.33
C GLU A 130 0.28 -21.24 -4.33
N GLY A 131 0.51 -21.51 -5.60
CA GLY A 131 0.30 -20.54 -6.66
C GLY A 131 1.52 -19.70 -7.02
N LYS A 132 1.31 -18.77 -7.94
CA LYS A 132 2.33 -17.82 -8.41
C LYS A 132 1.97 -16.42 -7.95
N VAL A 133 2.93 -15.71 -7.38
CA VAL A 133 2.82 -14.29 -7.12
C VAL A 133 2.92 -13.54 -8.45
N ASP A 134 1.88 -12.82 -8.85
CA ASP A 134 1.82 -12.08 -10.11
C ASP A 134 2.07 -10.58 -9.96
N GLY A 135 2.25 -10.11 -8.74
CA GLY A 135 2.45 -8.74 -8.32
C GLY A 135 1.92 -8.51 -6.91
N HIS A 136 1.87 -7.28 -6.49
CA HIS A 136 1.29 -6.84 -5.23
C HIS A 136 0.17 -5.83 -5.47
N ASP A 137 -0.62 -5.53 -4.44
CA ASP A 137 -1.50 -4.37 -4.48
C ASP A 137 -0.66 -3.08 -4.34
N HIS A 138 -1.23 -1.95 -4.78
CA HIS A 138 -0.62 -0.63 -4.58
C HIS A 138 -0.74 -0.22 -3.11
N ASN A 139 0.06 -0.83 -2.26
CA ASN A 139 0.00 -0.62 -0.82
C ASN A 139 0.64 0.70 -0.40
N TYR A 140 0.03 1.31 0.62
CA TYR A 140 0.52 2.51 1.31
C TYR A 140 0.62 2.22 2.78
N LEU A 141 1.68 2.69 3.42
CA LEU A 141 1.96 2.47 4.84
C LEU A 141 2.14 3.79 5.56
N GLY A 142 1.63 3.86 6.78
CA GLY A 142 1.86 4.99 7.67
C GLY A 142 1.68 4.58 9.11
N GLN A 143 2.40 5.22 10.02
CA GLN A 143 2.31 4.93 11.44
C GLN A 143 2.37 6.20 12.29
N LEU A 144 1.84 6.10 13.50
CA LEU A 144 1.83 7.17 14.47
C LEU A 144 1.92 6.60 15.88
N ASP A 145 2.93 7.02 16.65
CA ASP A 145 3.05 6.76 18.07
C ASP A 145 2.51 7.94 18.86
N PHE A 146 1.66 7.69 19.85
CA PHE A 146 1.12 8.73 20.70
C PHE A 146 0.85 8.26 22.13
N THR A 147 0.64 9.23 23.02
CA THR A 147 0.16 8.97 24.37
C THR A 147 -1.22 9.61 24.52
N MET A 148 -2.21 8.82 24.94
CA MET A 148 -3.54 9.37 25.20
C MET A 148 -3.45 10.46 26.27
N PRO A 149 -4.05 11.66 26.05
CA PRO A 149 -4.08 12.69 27.07
C PRO A 149 -4.71 12.18 28.35
N GLY A 150 -4.03 12.41 29.47
CA GLY A 150 -4.60 12.19 30.80
C GLY A 150 -5.45 13.36 31.26
N GLY A 151 -6.33 13.14 32.23
CA GLY A 151 -7.14 14.20 32.84
C GLY A 151 -8.49 13.70 33.35
N GLU A 152 -9.16 14.51 34.18
CA GLU A 152 -10.49 14.19 34.75
C GLU A 152 -11.62 14.44 33.71
N ASN A 153 -11.33 15.18 32.64
CA ASN A 153 -12.32 15.53 31.60
C ASN A 153 -12.16 14.58 30.41
N PHE A 154 -13.28 14.22 29.80
CA PHE A 154 -13.30 13.51 28.54
C PHE A 154 -12.54 14.31 27.47
N THR A 155 -11.51 13.72 26.87
CA THR A 155 -10.72 14.35 25.80
C THR A 155 -10.69 13.44 24.61
N VAL A 156 -11.07 13.98 23.46
CA VAL A 156 -10.91 13.30 22.17
C VAL A 156 -9.52 13.61 21.62
N TYR A 157 -8.70 12.58 21.51
CA TYR A 157 -7.39 12.69 20.83
C TYR A 157 -7.60 12.81 19.32
N ARG A 158 -6.83 13.68 18.67
CA ARG A 158 -6.85 13.88 17.21
C ARG A 158 -5.43 13.98 16.71
N ASP A 159 -5.11 13.18 15.72
CA ASP A 159 -3.82 13.28 15.03
C ASP A 159 -3.92 12.73 13.61
N THR A 160 -2.83 12.84 12.83
CA THR A 160 -2.79 12.50 11.41
C THR A 160 -1.70 11.48 11.13
N VAL A 161 -2.08 10.36 10.52
CA VAL A 161 -1.15 9.41 9.93
C VAL A 161 -0.85 9.85 8.50
N THR A 162 0.43 10.05 8.20
CA THR A 162 0.90 10.27 6.83
C THR A 162 1.21 8.92 6.21
N LEU A 163 0.50 8.60 5.13
CA LEU A 163 0.74 7.40 4.34
C LEU A 163 1.85 7.66 3.33
N LEU A 164 2.68 6.67 3.09
CA LEU A 164 3.74 6.65 2.08
C LEU A 164 3.55 5.42 1.19
N SER A 165 3.90 5.51 -0.07
CA SER A 165 3.86 4.38 -0.99
C SER A 165 4.83 3.27 -0.55
N ALA A 166 4.35 2.06 -0.37
CA ALA A 166 5.16 0.87 -0.08
C ALA A 166 5.51 0.07 -1.35
N HIS A 167 5.15 0.59 -2.51
CA HIS A 167 5.27 -0.08 -3.80
C HIS A 167 5.99 0.77 -4.84
N ILE A 168 6.35 0.13 -5.95
CA ILE A 168 6.73 0.75 -7.21
C ILE A 168 5.90 0.14 -8.34
N ASN A 169 5.54 0.95 -9.32
CA ASN A 169 4.95 0.49 -10.57
C ASN A 169 6.06 0.02 -11.52
N VAL A 170 5.84 -1.08 -12.23
CA VAL A 170 6.85 -1.62 -13.15
C VAL A 170 6.22 -1.80 -14.52
N ASP A 171 6.67 -1.03 -15.50
CA ASP A 171 6.21 -1.10 -16.88
C ASP A 171 7.25 -1.78 -17.74
N ILE A 172 6.95 -3.00 -18.21
CA ILE A 172 7.85 -3.76 -19.07
C ILE A 172 7.22 -3.91 -20.45
N GLU A 173 7.94 -3.47 -21.46
CA GLU A 173 7.59 -3.65 -22.86
C GLU A 173 8.62 -4.53 -23.55
N ILE A 174 8.16 -5.54 -24.32
CA ILE A 174 9.02 -6.50 -25.02
C ILE A 174 8.71 -6.44 -26.52
N ASN A 175 9.69 -6.03 -27.30
CA ASN A 175 9.58 -5.83 -28.72
C ASN A 175 10.46 -6.81 -29.52
N GLY A 176 10.06 -7.10 -30.75
CA GLY A 176 10.83 -7.91 -31.70
C GLY A 176 10.68 -9.42 -31.51
N LEU A 177 9.82 -9.87 -30.61
CA LEU A 177 9.44 -11.28 -30.52
C LEU A 177 8.28 -11.62 -31.46
N PRO A 178 8.19 -12.86 -31.96
CA PRO A 178 7.06 -13.33 -32.76
C PRO A 178 5.72 -13.22 -32.01
N ALA A 179 4.66 -12.84 -32.74
CA ALA A 179 3.29 -12.84 -32.20
C ALA A 179 2.84 -14.27 -31.83
N PRO A 180 1.93 -14.45 -30.85
CA PRO A 180 1.45 -15.77 -30.43
C PRO A 180 0.88 -16.59 -31.58
N ASP A 181 0.08 -15.96 -32.45
CA ASP A 181 -0.53 -16.62 -33.62
C ASP A 181 0.52 -17.14 -34.64
N ALA A 182 1.65 -16.43 -34.76
CA ALA A 182 2.75 -16.83 -35.65
C ALA A 182 3.49 -18.10 -35.16
N LEU A 183 3.33 -18.43 -33.89
CA LEU A 183 3.96 -19.60 -33.27
C LEU A 183 3.02 -20.79 -33.13
N GLY A 184 1.76 -20.66 -33.57
CA GLY A 184 0.77 -21.74 -33.54
C GLY A 184 0.21 -22.05 -32.15
N GLU A 185 0.38 -21.14 -31.19
CA GLU A 185 0.00 -21.34 -29.78
C GLU A 185 -1.51 -21.04 -29.51
N GLY A 186 -2.31 -20.88 -30.55
CA GLY A 186 -3.76 -20.66 -30.39
C GLY A 186 -4.13 -19.40 -29.60
N GLY A 187 -3.24 -18.42 -29.58
CA GLY A 187 -3.41 -17.16 -28.83
C GLY A 187 -2.82 -17.18 -27.41
N GLU A 188 -2.31 -18.30 -26.93
CA GLU A 188 -1.57 -18.35 -25.67
C GLU A 188 -0.21 -17.65 -25.80
N ILE A 189 0.19 -16.93 -24.76
CA ILE A 189 1.49 -16.27 -24.72
C ILE A 189 2.58 -17.29 -24.44
N PRO A 190 3.51 -17.50 -25.39
CA PRO A 190 4.54 -18.55 -25.27
C PRO A 190 5.73 -18.15 -24.41
N TYR A 191 5.68 -16.96 -23.80
CA TYR A 191 6.74 -16.44 -22.96
C TYR A 191 6.29 -16.33 -21.52
N GLU A 192 7.24 -16.53 -20.58
CA GLU A 192 7.05 -16.31 -19.16
C GLU A 192 8.05 -15.27 -18.68
N LEU A 193 7.53 -14.19 -18.12
CA LEU A 193 8.32 -13.16 -17.46
C LEU A 193 8.46 -13.52 -15.97
N ARG A 194 9.63 -13.32 -15.42
CA ARG A 194 9.91 -13.48 -13.99
C ARG A 194 10.71 -12.30 -13.48
N ILE A 195 10.41 -11.89 -12.26
CA ILE A 195 11.29 -11.07 -11.45
C ILE A 195 11.77 -11.96 -10.31
N GLU A 196 12.97 -12.55 -10.49
CA GLU A 196 13.59 -13.41 -9.49
C GLU A 196 14.30 -12.56 -8.43
N GLU A 197 14.52 -13.08 -7.21
CA GLU A 197 15.10 -12.38 -6.06
C GLU A 197 14.32 -11.11 -5.67
N SER A 198 13.00 -11.10 -5.93
CA SER A 198 12.17 -9.96 -5.56
C SER A 198 11.87 -9.95 -4.06
N ASN A 199 11.62 -8.74 -3.53
CA ASN A 199 11.21 -8.57 -2.16
C ASN A 199 9.83 -9.20 -1.94
N ALA A 200 9.77 -10.18 -1.03
CA ALA A 200 8.55 -10.96 -0.77
C ALA A 200 7.65 -10.29 0.27
N GLN A 201 8.26 -9.63 1.23
CA GLN A 201 7.62 -9.09 2.41
C GLN A 201 8.16 -7.70 2.73
N THR A 202 7.29 -6.85 3.29
CA THR A 202 7.67 -5.60 3.94
C THR A 202 7.01 -5.53 5.32
N ASP A 203 7.70 -4.99 6.32
CA ASP A 203 7.13 -4.80 7.66
C ASP A 203 6.26 -3.53 7.74
N PHE A 204 5.68 -3.29 8.91
CA PHE A 204 4.85 -2.09 9.14
C PHE A 204 5.67 -0.78 9.20
N ASN A 205 6.99 -0.84 9.27
CA ASN A 205 7.85 0.34 9.13
C ASN A 205 8.15 0.66 7.65
N GLY A 206 7.80 -0.25 6.73
CA GLY A 206 8.14 -0.15 5.32
C GLY A 206 9.52 -0.74 5.00
N ASP A 207 10.12 -1.47 5.94
CA ASP A 207 11.39 -2.15 5.74
C ASP A 207 11.16 -3.51 5.07
N VAL A 208 11.97 -3.77 4.06
CA VAL A 208 11.93 -5.03 3.33
C VAL A 208 12.54 -6.15 4.19
N ASN A 209 11.88 -7.30 4.22
CA ASN A 209 12.46 -8.50 4.81
C ASN A 209 13.57 -9.05 3.90
N MET A 210 14.82 -8.80 4.25
CA MET A 210 15.98 -9.21 3.47
C MET A 210 16.25 -10.72 3.48
N GLU A 211 15.65 -11.44 4.45
CA GLU A 211 15.82 -12.90 4.58
C GLU A 211 14.84 -13.67 3.66
N GLU A 212 13.76 -13.00 3.22
CA GLU A 212 12.70 -13.59 2.40
C GLU A 212 12.71 -12.99 0.99
N LYS A 213 13.25 -13.71 0.04
CA LYS A 213 13.27 -13.37 -1.38
C LYS A 213 12.45 -14.37 -2.18
N GLY A 214 11.92 -13.93 -3.31
CA GLY A 214 11.13 -14.81 -4.12
C GLY A 214 11.07 -14.48 -5.59
N THR A 215 10.10 -15.07 -6.26
CA THR A 215 9.89 -14.87 -7.69
C THR A 215 8.49 -14.39 -7.95
N CYS A 216 8.39 -13.21 -8.56
CA CYS A 216 7.16 -12.70 -9.13
C CYS A 216 7.04 -13.16 -10.58
N TYR A 217 5.81 -13.52 -11.00
CA TYR A 217 5.47 -14.01 -12.34
C TYR A 217 4.46 -13.08 -13.01
N PRO A 218 4.87 -11.90 -13.47
CA PRO A 218 3.96 -10.94 -14.04
C PRO A 218 3.19 -11.50 -15.22
N ALA A 219 1.91 -11.17 -15.31
CA ALA A 219 1.12 -11.47 -16.48
C ALA A 219 1.62 -10.65 -17.68
N LEU A 220 1.85 -11.32 -18.81
CA LEU A 220 2.13 -10.68 -20.09
C LEU A 220 0.85 -10.61 -20.91
N ILE A 221 0.62 -9.49 -21.57
CA ILE A 221 -0.39 -9.31 -22.59
C ILE A 221 0.28 -9.01 -23.92
N TYR A 222 -0.32 -9.50 -25.02
CA TYR A 222 0.15 -9.17 -26.38
C TYR A 222 -0.69 -8.06 -26.97
N GLU A 223 -0.06 -6.94 -27.24
CA GLU A 223 -0.69 -5.76 -27.85
C GLU A 223 -0.50 -5.81 -29.37
N LYS A 224 -1.54 -6.27 -30.07
CA LYS A 224 -1.48 -6.56 -31.50
C LYS A 224 -1.18 -5.32 -32.36
N GLU A 225 -1.71 -4.16 -31.98
CA GLU A 225 -1.52 -2.92 -32.73
C GLU A 225 -0.06 -2.45 -32.72
N ARG A 226 0.62 -2.65 -31.61
CA ARG A 226 2.03 -2.28 -31.42
C ARG A 226 2.98 -3.43 -31.72
N ASN A 227 2.47 -4.64 -31.89
CA ASN A 227 3.23 -5.87 -32.07
C ASN A 227 4.28 -6.07 -30.96
N CYS A 228 3.86 -5.89 -29.72
CA CYS A 228 4.71 -6.04 -28.54
C CYS A 228 4.01 -6.83 -27.43
N TYR A 229 4.80 -7.38 -26.50
CA TYR A 229 4.28 -7.89 -25.24
C TYR A 229 4.53 -6.84 -24.17
N ARG A 230 3.63 -6.73 -23.19
CA ARG A 230 3.81 -5.85 -22.04
C ARG A 230 3.23 -6.45 -20.79
N THR A 231 3.68 -5.96 -19.65
CA THR A 231 3.05 -6.24 -18.36
C THR A 231 1.77 -5.43 -18.21
N ASP A 232 0.84 -5.95 -17.43
CA ASP A 232 -0.42 -5.29 -17.08
C ASP A 232 -0.47 -5.14 -15.57
N ASP A 233 -0.54 -3.88 -15.09
CA ASP A 233 -0.66 -3.53 -13.68
C ASP A 233 0.34 -4.27 -12.77
N LEU A 234 1.61 -4.28 -13.17
CA LEU A 234 2.67 -4.89 -12.35
C LEU A 234 3.12 -3.92 -11.28
N CYS A 235 2.89 -4.33 -10.04
CA CYS A 235 3.32 -3.62 -8.85
C CYS A 235 4.22 -4.54 -8.00
N LEU A 236 5.34 -4.02 -7.50
CA LEU A 236 6.27 -4.71 -6.62
C LEU A 236 6.47 -3.91 -5.34
N PHE A 237 6.87 -4.53 -4.25
CA PHE A 237 7.35 -3.80 -3.08
C PHE A 237 8.58 -2.97 -3.43
N ARG A 238 8.77 -1.88 -2.69
CA ARG A 238 9.87 -0.95 -2.95
C ARG A 238 11.22 -1.67 -2.95
N MET A 239 12.11 -1.16 -3.79
CA MET A 239 13.47 -1.66 -3.96
C MET A 239 14.50 -0.78 -3.24
N ASN A 240 14.05 0.18 -2.46
CA ASN A 240 14.87 1.06 -1.63
C ASN A 240 14.41 0.91 -0.17
N ASP A 241 15.31 1.18 0.77
CA ASP A 241 14.94 1.30 2.17
C ASP A 241 14.05 2.55 2.40
N HIS A 242 13.45 2.66 3.60
CA HIS A 242 12.61 3.82 3.94
C HIS A 242 13.41 5.14 4.02
N ALA A 243 14.74 5.09 4.08
CA ALA A 243 15.61 6.27 3.96
C ALA A 243 15.86 6.67 2.49
N GLY A 244 15.30 5.93 1.54
CA GLY A 244 15.42 6.19 0.10
C GLY A 244 16.72 5.65 -0.51
N HIS A 245 17.47 4.83 0.20
CA HIS A 245 18.70 4.26 -0.35
C HIS A 245 18.37 3.10 -1.28
N PHE A 246 18.82 3.25 -2.52
CA PHE A 246 18.79 2.20 -3.51
C PHE A 246 20.19 1.57 -3.59
N ASP A 247 20.36 0.42 -2.96
CA ASP A 247 21.61 -0.30 -2.97
C ASP A 247 21.47 -1.71 -3.57
N LYS A 248 22.60 -2.38 -3.75
CA LYS A 248 22.62 -3.69 -4.37
C LYS A 248 21.99 -4.76 -3.48
N GLU A 249 22.09 -4.65 -2.16
CA GLU A 249 21.57 -5.65 -1.23
C GLU A 249 20.03 -5.66 -1.23
N CYS A 250 19.41 -4.48 -1.21
CA CYS A 250 17.96 -4.35 -1.31
C CYS A 250 17.40 -4.73 -2.69
N CYS A 251 18.22 -4.66 -3.75
CA CYS A 251 17.74 -4.61 -5.14
C CYS A 251 18.38 -5.67 -6.04
N GLU A 252 18.74 -6.84 -5.52
CA GLU A 252 19.28 -7.94 -6.35
C GLU A 252 18.29 -8.56 -7.34
N HIS A 253 17.16 -7.91 -7.56
CA HIS A 253 16.11 -8.37 -8.48
C HIS A 253 16.68 -8.66 -9.88
N ARG A 254 16.27 -9.80 -10.42
CA ARG A 254 16.67 -10.26 -11.76
C ARG A 254 15.46 -10.31 -12.68
N LEU A 255 15.57 -9.61 -13.79
CA LEU A 255 14.61 -9.67 -14.88
C LEU A 255 14.93 -10.87 -15.77
N VAL A 256 14.02 -11.84 -15.84
CA VAL A 256 14.20 -13.07 -16.60
C VAL A 256 13.02 -13.26 -17.53
N LEU A 257 13.30 -13.51 -18.83
CA LEU A 257 12.30 -13.89 -19.81
C LEU A 257 12.61 -15.27 -20.35
N ILE A 258 11.60 -16.15 -20.33
CA ILE A 258 11.73 -17.56 -20.72
C ILE A 258 10.81 -17.87 -21.89
N ASP A 259 11.30 -18.55 -22.90
CA ASP A 259 10.47 -19.22 -23.90
C ASP A 259 9.92 -20.51 -23.32
N LYS A 260 8.61 -20.57 -23.04
CA LYS A 260 7.97 -21.75 -22.41
C LYS A 260 8.05 -23.01 -23.26
N ARG A 261 8.23 -22.88 -24.58
CA ARG A 261 8.28 -23.99 -25.53
C ARG A 261 9.62 -24.74 -25.47
N THR A 262 10.71 -23.99 -25.23
CA THR A 262 12.08 -24.52 -25.21
C THR A 262 12.67 -24.60 -23.80
N GLY A 263 12.14 -23.81 -22.86
CA GLY A 263 12.70 -23.58 -21.56
C GLY A 263 13.93 -22.66 -21.56
N GLU A 264 14.24 -22.05 -22.70
CA GLU A 264 15.41 -21.17 -22.88
C GLU A 264 15.17 -19.83 -22.17
N ARG A 265 16.18 -19.37 -21.42
CA ARG A 265 16.24 -18.01 -20.90
C ARG A 265 16.67 -17.07 -22.00
N LEU A 266 15.73 -16.27 -22.52
CA LEU A 266 15.97 -15.28 -23.56
C LEU A 266 16.60 -13.97 -23.01
N VAL A 267 16.26 -13.65 -21.75
CA VAL A 267 16.78 -12.50 -21.00
C VAL A 267 17.14 -12.96 -19.62
N ASP A 268 18.24 -12.44 -19.09
CA ASP A 268 18.65 -12.59 -17.70
C ASP A 268 19.48 -11.36 -17.30
N GLY A 269 18.82 -10.36 -16.70
CA GLY A 269 19.40 -9.05 -16.40
C GLY A 269 19.22 -8.62 -14.95
N SER A 270 20.19 -7.85 -14.44
CA SER A 270 20.09 -7.24 -13.10
C SER A 270 19.31 -5.93 -13.19
N ILE A 271 18.19 -5.83 -12.43
CA ILE A 271 17.42 -4.60 -12.31
C ILE A 271 18.26 -3.51 -11.62
N TYR A 272 19.04 -3.84 -10.61
CA TYR A 272 19.95 -2.89 -9.97
C TYR A 272 20.90 -2.22 -10.97
N ASN A 273 21.56 -3.02 -11.81
CA ASN A 273 22.51 -2.48 -12.80
C ASN A 273 21.78 -1.59 -13.83
N TYR A 274 20.58 -1.99 -14.23
CA TYR A 274 19.74 -1.24 -15.16
C TYR A 274 19.34 0.13 -14.58
N VAL A 275 18.81 0.17 -13.36
CA VAL A 275 18.41 1.42 -12.68
C VAL A 275 19.63 2.31 -12.46
N ASN A 276 20.75 1.75 -12.00
CA ASN A 276 21.98 2.53 -11.77
C ASN A 276 22.57 3.12 -13.05
N ALA A 277 22.43 2.44 -14.19
CA ALA A 277 22.84 2.95 -15.49
C ALA A 277 21.91 4.08 -16.01
N ASN A 278 20.67 4.15 -15.54
CA ASN A 278 19.65 5.11 -15.98
C ASN A 278 19.15 6.00 -14.82
N LYS A 279 20.00 6.26 -13.83
CA LYS A 279 19.64 6.99 -12.59
C LYS A 279 19.26 8.45 -12.81
N ASP A 280 19.59 9.02 -13.96
CA ASP A 280 19.23 10.40 -14.30
C ASP A 280 17.77 10.49 -14.82
N GLU A 281 17.20 9.36 -15.28
CA GLU A 281 15.84 9.23 -15.82
C GLU A 281 14.90 8.48 -14.88
N ILE A 282 15.44 7.53 -14.08
CA ILE A 282 14.67 6.70 -13.16
C ILE A 282 14.90 7.17 -11.72
N ASP A 283 13.85 7.66 -11.09
CA ASP A 283 13.86 8.07 -9.68
C ASP A 283 12.88 7.19 -8.86
N LEU A 284 13.42 6.15 -8.22
CA LEU A 284 12.64 5.24 -7.38
C LEU A 284 12.36 5.80 -5.96
N THR A 285 12.83 7.00 -5.64
CA THR A 285 12.56 7.64 -4.33
C THR A 285 11.20 8.34 -4.30
N LYS A 286 10.61 8.63 -5.46
CA LYS A 286 9.27 9.23 -5.57
C LYS A 286 8.20 8.32 -4.99
N GLN A 287 7.12 8.93 -4.50
CA GLN A 287 6.01 8.18 -3.92
C GLN A 287 5.31 7.31 -4.97
N GLU A 288 5.01 7.85 -6.15
CA GLU A 288 4.44 7.11 -7.29
C GLU A 288 5.55 6.74 -8.29
N ALA A 289 6.60 6.07 -7.77
CA ALA A 289 7.73 5.67 -8.60
C ALA A 289 7.31 4.66 -9.67
N THR A 290 7.82 4.85 -10.88
CA THR A 290 7.68 3.91 -11.99
C THR A 290 9.05 3.44 -12.45
N LEU A 291 9.20 2.14 -12.65
CA LEU A 291 10.37 1.49 -13.24
C LEU A 291 10.04 1.09 -14.68
N PRO A 292 10.38 1.92 -15.67
CA PRO A 292 10.12 1.64 -17.08
C PRO A 292 11.24 0.79 -17.69
N ILE A 293 10.90 -0.32 -18.34
CA ILE A 293 11.88 -1.22 -18.97
C ILE A 293 11.43 -1.58 -20.39
N ALA A 294 12.26 -1.38 -21.38
CA ALA A 294 12.07 -1.93 -22.72
C ALA A 294 13.08 -3.04 -23.01
N ILE A 295 12.57 -4.20 -23.41
CA ILE A 295 13.37 -5.32 -23.92
C ILE A 295 13.22 -5.36 -25.42
N GLN A 296 14.31 -5.17 -26.15
CA GLN A 296 14.29 -5.11 -27.61
C GLN A 296 15.08 -6.28 -28.20
N PHE A 297 14.42 -7.11 -29.00
CA PHE A 297 15.04 -8.18 -29.74
C PHE A 297 15.37 -7.75 -31.18
N TYR A 298 16.59 -8.07 -31.59
CA TYR A 298 17.11 -7.87 -32.96
C TYR A 298 17.62 -9.22 -33.48
N GLY A 299 16.70 -10.11 -33.86
CA GLY A 299 17.05 -11.51 -34.17
C GLY A 299 17.52 -12.24 -32.90
N THR A 300 18.79 -12.63 -32.85
CA THR A 300 19.40 -13.33 -31.69
C THR A 300 19.97 -12.37 -30.65
N ASN A 301 20.07 -11.09 -30.95
CA ASN A 301 20.57 -10.10 -30.00
C ASN A 301 19.42 -9.53 -29.19
N VAL A 302 19.66 -9.25 -27.90
CA VAL A 302 18.72 -8.60 -27.01
C VAL A 302 19.37 -7.42 -26.30
N GLU A 303 18.62 -6.35 -26.17
CA GLU A 303 18.99 -5.13 -25.45
C GLU A 303 17.91 -4.78 -24.41
N ILE A 304 18.33 -4.40 -23.21
CA ILE A 304 17.45 -3.83 -22.18
C ILE A 304 17.75 -2.32 -22.13
N LYS A 305 16.74 -1.50 -22.37
CA LYS A 305 16.87 -0.05 -22.48
C LYS A 305 15.67 0.69 -21.92
N LEU A 306 15.78 2.00 -21.80
CA LEU A 306 14.63 2.86 -21.50
C LEU A 306 13.64 2.81 -22.69
N PRO A 307 12.33 2.74 -22.42
CA PRO A 307 11.33 2.90 -23.46
C PRO A 307 11.41 4.28 -24.11
N GLU A 308 11.08 4.34 -25.40
CA GLU A 308 11.14 5.61 -26.15
C GLU A 308 10.22 6.70 -25.59
N TRP A 309 9.11 6.33 -24.96
CA TRP A 309 8.18 7.28 -24.33
C TRP A 309 8.77 7.97 -23.09
N VAL A 310 9.73 7.37 -22.38
CA VAL A 310 10.46 8.01 -21.27
C VAL A 310 11.39 9.11 -21.77
N ILE A 311 11.99 8.90 -22.94
CA ILE A 311 12.94 9.83 -23.53
C ILE A 311 12.25 11.07 -24.10
N VAL A 312 10.99 10.94 -24.56
CA VAL A 312 10.19 12.02 -25.16
C VAL A 312 9.67 13.03 -24.12
N ASP A 313 9.49 12.62 -22.86
CA ASP A 313 9.05 13.51 -21.79
C ASP A 313 10.17 14.42 -21.22
N GLY A 314 11.37 14.34 -21.80
CA GLY A 314 12.49 15.20 -21.48
C GLY A 314 12.27 16.65 -21.95
N LYS A 315 11.64 17.46 -21.10
CA LYS A 315 11.48 18.92 -21.11
C LYS A 315 10.69 19.51 -22.30
N PRO A 316 9.46 20.01 -22.06
CA PRO A 316 8.91 20.99 -22.97
C PRO A 316 9.82 22.22 -22.97
N GLU A 317 10.49 22.49 -24.08
CA GLU A 317 11.11 23.79 -24.33
C GLU A 317 9.95 24.81 -24.45
N TRP A 318 9.72 25.54 -23.38
CA TRP A 318 8.89 26.74 -23.41
C TRP A 318 9.70 27.84 -24.10
N ASN A 319 9.44 28.06 -25.40
CA ASN A 319 9.81 29.27 -26.11
C ASN A 319 8.85 30.41 -25.77
#